data_58a411236b40fb1a8ccde9728d78bfef
#
_entry.id   58a411236b40fb1a8ccde9728d78bfef
#
_cell.length_a   1.000
_cell.length_b   1.000
_cell.length_c   1.000
_cell.angle_alpha   90.00
_cell.angle_beta   90.00
_cell.angle_gamma   90.00
#
_symmetry.space_group_name_H-M   'P 1'
#
loop_
_entity.id
_entity.type
_entity.pdbx_description
1 polymer ?
#
loop_
_entity_poly.entity_id
_entity_poly.type
_entity_poly.pdbx_seq_one_letter_code
_entity_poly.pdbx_strand_id
1 'polypeptide(L)'
;MDATILGMGRGAGNLNMELLLTYLNKGGLEVDFNVLGDVITAFQSLHDKYQWGTNLPYMLSGANSISQKEVMDWVANRTYSFNSIVRALDNKRNKVKDNAHYSVLRADKVEKVLIIGGGNSVLEHQEAIKEYIHNNPDMPLLFVTARHAALYNEVVNKKYYCLVGNEAKRLSQNISGTDFKGECLLSPYPRTMGTEVPVYAEKCTQELSQISFTNTYMDSCTAVALQTAIELQADKIYLIGYDGYQGQVLSEKEMDLTNENRTLFLSFTNVTGKILTSLTPSLYKELNVESIYQYL
;
A
#
# COMPACT_ATOMS: atom_id res chain seq x y z
N MET A 1 36.79 -17.20 -5.86
CA MET A 1 35.43 -16.90 -5.30
C MET A 1 35.50 -15.48 -4.82
N ASP A 2 34.65 -14.60 -5.35
CA ASP A 2 34.66 -13.20 -5.01
C ASP A 2 33.62 -12.94 -3.91
N ALA A 3 34.00 -12.23 -2.87
CA ALA A 3 33.14 -11.84 -1.77
C ALA A 3 33.34 -10.35 -1.46
N THR A 4 32.34 -9.71 -0.91
CA THR A 4 32.38 -8.28 -0.59
C THR A 4 31.81 -8.01 0.80
N ILE A 5 32.23 -6.92 1.41
CA ILE A 5 31.71 -6.49 2.73
C ILE A 5 30.20 -6.24 2.60
N LEU A 6 29.43 -6.77 3.55
CA LEU A 6 27.98 -6.72 3.59
C LEU A 6 27.32 -7.18 2.27
N GLY A 7 28.00 -8.03 1.49
CA GLY A 7 27.48 -8.54 0.22
C GLY A 7 27.29 -7.46 -0.85
N MET A 8 28.06 -6.36 -0.82
CA MET A 8 27.93 -5.26 -1.76
C MET A 8 27.98 -5.73 -3.22
N GLY A 9 26.89 -5.46 -3.97
CA GLY A 9 26.75 -5.88 -5.36
C GLY A 9 25.35 -5.61 -5.89
N ARG A 10 25.17 -5.85 -7.19
CA ARG A 10 23.87 -5.72 -7.85
C ARG A 10 23.00 -6.96 -7.59
N GLY A 11 21.69 -6.81 -7.73
CA GLY A 11 20.73 -7.91 -7.61
C GLY A 11 20.71 -8.52 -6.22
N ALA A 12 20.97 -9.81 -6.15
CA ALA A 12 21.09 -10.54 -4.87
C ALA A 12 22.34 -10.16 -4.07
N GLY A 13 23.20 -9.28 -4.61
CA GLY A 13 24.49 -8.97 -4.03
C GLY A 13 25.56 -10.01 -4.37
N ASN A 14 26.75 -9.77 -3.87
CA ASN A 14 27.85 -10.74 -3.90
C ASN A 14 27.82 -11.64 -2.68
N LEU A 15 28.67 -12.66 -2.66
CA LEU A 15 28.87 -13.46 -1.45
C LEU A 15 29.30 -12.53 -0.29
N ASN A 16 28.61 -12.66 0.81
CA ASN A 16 28.91 -11.89 2.00
C ASN A 16 30.26 -12.36 2.59
N MET A 17 31.22 -11.45 2.70
CA MET A 17 32.57 -11.74 3.15
C MET A 17 32.60 -12.20 4.60
N GLU A 18 31.79 -11.62 5.44
CA GLU A 18 31.68 -11.95 6.87
C GLU A 18 31.24 -13.41 7.03
N LEU A 19 30.26 -13.85 6.23
CA LEU A 19 29.79 -15.22 6.23
C LEU A 19 30.88 -16.18 5.74
N LEU A 20 31.56 -15.83 4.65
CA LEU A 20 32.64 -16.63 4.08
C LEU A 20 33.79 -16.78 5.09
N LEU A 21 34.25 -15.69 5.69
CA LEU A 21 35.35 -15.73 6.65
C LEU A 21 34.98 -16.53 7.91
N THR A 22 33.74 -16.38 8.39
CA THR A 22 33.22 -17.19 9.50
C THR A 22 33.19 -18.67 9.16
N TYR A 23 32.81 -19.04 7.94
CA TYR A 23 32.84 -20.42 7.47
C TYR A 23 34.26 -20.96 7.37
N LEU A 24 35.16 -20.20 6.78
CA LEU A 24 36.57 -20.61 6.62
C LEU A 24 37.29 -20.69 7.97
N ASN A 25 36.92 -19.83 8.93
CA ASN A 25 37.48 -19.93 10.29
C ASN A 25 37.13 -21.25 10.98
N LYS A 26 35.95 -21.82 10.74
CA LYS A 26 35.60 -23.17 11.19
C LYS A 26 36.50 -24.25 10.57
N GLY A 27 37.04 -24.01 9.37
CA GLY A 27 37.95 -24.85 8.66
C GLY A 27 39.42 -24.66 9.05
N GLY A 28 39.71 -23.79 10.03
CA GLY A 28 41.03 -23.55 10.56
C GLY A 28 41.75 -22.30 10.02
N LEU A 29 41.09 -21.47 9.20
CA LEU A 29 41.62 -20.17 8.82
C LEU A 29 41.60 -19.21 10.03
N GLU A 30 42.73 -18.62 10.36
CA GLU A 30 42.77 -17.57 11.39
C GLU A 30 42.16 -16.29 10.83
N VAL A 31 41.15 -15.76 11.51
CA VAL A 31 40.46 -14.51 11.16
C VAL A 31 40.45 -13.59 12.37
N ASP A 32 40.92 -12.35 12.20
CA ASP A 32 40.72 -11.30 13.19
C ASP A 32 39.32 -10.67 13.06
N PHE A 33 38.41 -11.12 13.91
CA PHE A 33 37.03 -10.63 13.91
C PHE A 33 36.89 -9.19 14.43
N ASN A 34 37.89 -8.63 15.15
CA ASN A 34 37.85 -7.22 15.54
C ASN A 34 38.09 -6.33 14.33
N VAL A 35 39.11 -6.65 13.53
CA VAL A 35 39.36 -5.94 12.27
C VAL A 35 38.18 -6.07 11.31
N LEU A 36 37.58 -7.25 11.24
CA LEU A 36 36.39 -7.46 10.41
C LEU A 36 35.21 -6.58 10.90
N GLY A 37 35.01 -6.48 12.20
CA GLY A 37 33.97 -5.63 12.81
C GLY A 37 34.19 -4.16 12.53
N ASP A 38 35.42 -3.65 12.59
CA ASP A 38 35.76 -2.26 12.24
C ASP A 38 35.45 -1.94 10.79
N VAL A 39 35.79 -2.88 9.88
CA VAL A 39 35.48 -2.73 8.44
C VAL A 39 33.97 -2.71 8.20
N ILE A 40 33.21 -3.63 8.82
CA ILE A 40 31.75 -3.66 8.73
C ILE A 40 31.17 -2.32 9.18
N THR A 41 31.61 -1.82 10.35
CA THR A 41 31.13 -0.54 10.89
C THR A 41 31.38 0.62 9.95
N ALA A 42 32.54 0.64 9.27
CA ALA A 42 32.85 1.68 8.29
C ALA A 42 31.92 1.66 7.05
N PHE A 43 31.40 0.48 6.67
CA PHE A 43 30.51 0.33 5.52
C PHE A 43 29.03 0.40 5.87
N GLN A 44 28.65 0.32 7.16
CA GLN A 44 27.27 0.25 7.60
C GLN A 44 26.44 1.43 7.10
N SER A 45 26.94 2.66 7.21
CA SER A 45 26.22 3.85 6.78
C SER A 45 25.93 3.87 5.26
N LEU A 46 26.84 3.32 4.46
CA LEU A 46 26.63 3.16 3.02
C LEU A 46 25.57 2.07 2.75
N HIS A 47 25.64 0.95 3.46
CA HIS A 47 24.67 -0.11 3.33
C HIS A 47 23.26 0.38 3.68
N ASP A 48 23.12 1.12 4.78
CA ASP A 48 21.82 1.68 5.21
C ASP A 48 21.25 2.68 4.20
N LYS A 49 22.13 3.44 3.52
CA LYS A 49 21.74 4.39 2.49
C LYS A 49 21.31 3.71 1.19
N TYR A 50 22.06 2.71 0.72
CA TYR A 50 21.89 2.13 -0.61
C TYR A 50 21.14 0.80 -0.61
N GLN A 51 20.98 0.16 0.56
CA GLN A 51 20.20 -1.06 0.74
C GLN A 51 20.57 -2.21 -0.23
N TRP A 52 21.87 -2.32 -0.58
CA TRP A 52 22.33 -3.41 -1.47
C TRP A 52 22.29 -4.76 -0.78
N GLY A 53 22.40 -5.82 -1.58
CA GLY A 53 22.49 -7.19 -1.08
C GLY A 53 21.17 -7.91 -1.04
N THR A 54 20.88 -8.60 0.05
CA THR A 54 19.81 -9.59 0.15
C THR A 54 18.42 -8.97 0.40
N ASN A 55 17.97 -8.03 -0.43
CA ASN A 55 16.55 -7.66 -0.39
C ASN A 55 15.75 -8.37 -1.49
N LEU A 56 14.52 -8.74 -1.17
CA LEU A 56 13.69 -9.56 -2.05
C LEU A 56 13.43 -8.94 -3.43
N PRO A 57 13.15 -7.63 -3.59
CA PRO A 57 13.02 -7.00 -4.90
C PRO A 57 14.25 -7.18 -5.78
N TYR A 58 15.44 -6.97 -5.24
CA TYR A 58 16.69 -7.12 -6.02
C TYR A 58 16.97 -8.58 -6.35
N MET A 59 16.69 -9.51 -5.42
CA MET A 59 16.83 -10.95 -5.65
C MET A 59 15.90 -11.40 -6.78
N LEU A 60 14.62 -10.99 -6.75
CA LEU A 60 13.63 -11.34 -7.77
C LEU A 60 13.99 -10.73 -9.13
N SER A 61 14.43 -9.47 -9.16
CA SER A 61 14.85 -8.83 -10.42
C SER A 61 16.05 -9.53 -11.04
N GLY A 62 17.06 -9.87 -10.23
CA GLY A 62 18.25 -10.60 -10.67
C GLY A 62 17.94 -12.00 -11.17
N ALA A 63 17.18 -12.78 -10.39
CA ALA A 63 16.82 -14.16 -10.73
C ALA A 63 15.95 -14.26 -12.00
N ASN A 64 15.17 -13.23 -12.32
CA ASN A 64 14.26 -13.22 -13.46
C ASN A 64 14.76 -12.34 -14.62
N SER A 65 16.01 -11.88 -14.60
CA SER A 65 16.60 -11.02 -15.66
C SER A 65 15.79 -9.74 -15.93
N ILE A 66 15.19 -9.18 -14.88
CA ILE A 66 14.44 -7.91 -14.94
C ILE A 66 15.40 -6.75 -14.71
N SER A 67 15.15 -5.59 -15.34
CA SER A 67 15.96 -4.38 -15.17
C SER A 67 16.07 -3.96 -13.70
N GLN A 68 17.28 -4.07 -13.14
CA GLN A 68 17.52 -3.72 -11.73
C GLN A 68 17.50 -2.22 -11.47
N LYS A 69 17.85 -1.39 -12.46
CA LYS A 69 17.89 0.06 -12.28
C LYS A 69 16.51 0.60 -11.88
N GLU A 70 15.47 0.19 -12.59
CA GLU A 70 14.09 0.58 -12.30
C GLU A 70 13.67 0.15 -10.87
N VAL A 71 14.00 -1.09 -10.50
CA VAL A 71 13.70 -1.62 -9.17
C VAL A 71 14.45 -0.88 -8.06
N MET A 72 15.72 -0.55 -8.30
CA MET A 72 16.53 0.23 -7.36
C MET A 72 15.92 1.64 -7.16
N ASP A 73 15.47 2.28 -8.24
CA ASP A 73 14.83 3.59 -8.17
C ASP A 73 13.52 3.51 -7.38
N TRP A 74 12.69 2.50 -7.58
CA TRP A 74 11.44 2.29 -6.82
C TRP A 74 11.70 2.09 -5.32
N VAL A 75 12.70 1.28 -4.97
CA VAL A 75 13.07 1.02 -3.56
C VAL A 75 13.66 2.26 -2.90
N ALA A 76 14.63 2.90 -3.57
CA ALA A 76 15.35 4.05 -3.02
C ALA A 76 14.45 5.27 -2.81
N ASN A 77 13.56 5.53 -3.76
CA ASN A 77 12.66 6.70 -3.71
C ASN A 77 11.34 6.42 -2.97
N ARG A 78 11.13 5.17 -2.52
CA ARG A 78 9.84 4.73 -1.94
C ARG A 78 8.64 5.12 -2.81
N THR A 79 8.82 5.06 -4.13
CA THR A 79 7.76 5.39 -5.09
C THR A 79 6.56 4.46 -4.91
N TYR A 80 6.84 3.21 -4.58
CA TYR A 80 5.84 2.17 -4.35
C TYR A 80 6.10 1.44 -3.04
N SER A 81 5.08 0.82 -2.48
CA SER A 81 5.25 -0.06 -1.32
C SER A 81 6.07 -1.30 -1.68
N PHE A 82 6.76 -1.88 -0.70
CA PHE A 82 7.57 -3.09 -0.90
C PHE A 82 6.78 -4.24 -1.53
N ASN A 83 5.57 -4.48 -1.02
CA ASN A 83 4.70 -5.54 -1.55
C ASN A 83 4.29 -5.31 -3.00
N SER A 84 4.05 -4.05 -3.40
CA SER A 84 3.73 -3.69 -4.78
C SER A 84 4.91 -3.94 -5.71
N ILE A 85 6.14 -3.60 -5.28
CA ILE A 85 7.36 -3.88 -6.06
C ILE A 85 7.52 -5.39 -6.27
N VAL A 86 7.41 -6.20 -5.20
CA VAL A 86 7.51 -7.66 -5.28
C VAL A 86 6.48 -8.22 -6.26
N ARG A 87 5.26 -7.71 -6.22
CA ARG A 87 4.19 -8.15 -7.12
C ARG A 87 4.43 -7.73 -8.57
N ALA A 88 4.89 -6.50 -8.81
CA ALA A 88 5.25 -6.06 -10.15
C ALA A 88 6.31 -6.97 -10.78
N LEU A 89 7.30 -7.38 -9.99
CA LEU A 89 8.33 -8.32 -10.43
C LEU A 89 7.76 -9.71 -10.72
N ASP A 90 6.85 -10.20 -9.89
CA ASP A 90 6.16 -11.48 -10.13
C ASP A 90 5.27 -11.41 -11.39
N ASN A 91 4.52 -10.33 -11.57
CA ASN A 91 3.73 -10.10 -12.77
C ASN A 91 4.61 -10.04 -14.04
N LYS A 92 5.74 -9.33 -13.98
CA LYS A 92 6.71 -9.30 -15.11
C LYS A 92 7.23 -10.72 -15.42
N ARG A 93 7.57 -11.50 -14.40
CA ARG A 93 8.01 -12.89 -14.56
C ARG A 93 6.95 -13.75 -15.23
N ASN A 94 5.70 -13.62 -14.79
CA ASN A 94 4.56 -14.39 -15.28
C ASN A 94 3.98 -13.82 -16.58
N LYS A 95 4.57 -12.75 -17.15
CA LYS A 95 4.13 -12.05 -18.34
C LYS A 95 2.68 -11.55 -18.25
N VAL A 96 2.26 -11.21 -17.03
CA VAL A 96 0.97 -10.56 -16.81
C VAL A 96 1.04 -9.16 -17.42
N LYS A 97 0.14 -8.89 -18.36
CA LYS A 97 0.05 -7.60 -19.03
C LYS A 97 -0.99 -6.74 -18.31
N ASP A 98 -0.55 -5.67 -17.67
CA ASP A 98 -1.43 -4.63 -17.18
C ASP A 98 -1.41 -3.46 -18.17
N ASN A 99 -1.99 -3.71 -19.34
CA ASN A 99 -2.11 -2.73 -20.41
C ASN A 99 -3.58 -2.39 -20.73
N ALA A 100 -4.51 -2.85 -19.90
CA ALA A 100 -5.91 -2.53 -20.04
C ALA A 100 -6.16 -1.07 -19.62
N HIS A 101 -6.80 -0.32 -20.50
CA HIS A 101 -7.33 1.01 -20.20
C HIS A 101 -8.80 0.89 -19.81
N TYR A 102 -9.16 1.68 -18.80
CA TYR A 102 -10.54 1.84 -18.37
C TYR A 102 -10.98 3.29 -18.55
N SER A 103 -12.28 3.54 -18.53
CA SER A 103 -12.78 4.91 -18.55
C SER A 103 -12.29 5.67 -17.32
N VAL A 104 -11.84 6.90 -17.52
CA VAL A 104 -11.45 7.77 -16.41
C VAL A 104 -12.68 8.11 -15.58
N LEU A 105 -12.52 8.05 -14.25
CA LEU A 105 -13.58 8.42 -13.31
C LEU A 105 -14.10 9.82 -13.62
N ARG A 106 -15.41 9.90 -13.85
CA ARG A 106 -16.16 11.16 -13.93
C ARG A 106 -17.23 11.12 -12.86
N ALA A 107 -17.16 12.03 -11.92
CA ALA A 107 -18.07 12.03 -10.80
C ALA A 107 -18.53 13.44 -10.50
N ASP A 108 -19.78 13.54 -10.06
CA ASP A 108 -20.35 14.79 -9.58
C ASP A 108 -19.79 15.12 -8.19
N LYS A 109 -19.82 16.41 -7.86
CA LYS A 109 -19.43 16.89 -6.53
C LYS A 109 -20.32 16.26 -5.47
N VAL A 110 -19.70 15.83 -4.36
CA VAL A 110 -20.41 15.33 -3.18
C VAL A 110 -20.08 16.15 -1.94
N GLU A 111 -20.99 16.23 -0.99
CA GLU A 111 -20.74 16.94 0.27
C GLU A 111 -19.69 16.19 1.11
N LYS A 112 -19.82 14.88 1.21
CA LYS A 112 -18.98 14.04 2.07
C LYS A 112 -18.73 12.67 1.48
N VAL A 113 -17.63 12.04 1.88
CA VAL A 113 -17.28 10.66 1.56
C VAL A 113 -16.87 9.92 2.83
N LEU A 114 -17.05 8.60 2.83
CA LEU A 114 -16.57 7.73 3.89
C LEU A 114 -15.53 6.75 3.32
N ILE A 115 -14.29 6.86 3.76
CA ILE A 115 -13.19 5.95 3.41
C ILE A 115 -13.12 4.85 4.46
N ILE A 116 -13.21 3.58 4.02
CA ILE A 116 -13.31 2.40 4.88
C ILE A 116 -12.01 1.60 4.80
N GLY A 117 -11.28 1.61 5.89
CA GLY A 117 -10.06 0.83 6.09
C GLY A 117 -10.31 -0.60 6.58
N GLY A 118 -9.23 -1.29 6.93
CA GLY A 118 -9.25 -2.70 7.34
C GLY A 118 -9.12 -2.95 8.84
N GLY A 119 -9.15 -1.90 9.67
CA GLY A 119 -8.99 -2.00 11.11
C GLY A 119 -10.16 -2.68 11.82
N ASN A 120 -9.92 -3.18 13.03
CA ASN A 120 -10.93 -3.90 13.81
C ASN A 120 -12.04 -2.99 14.32
N SER A 121 -11.79 -1.69 14.46
CA SER A 121 -12.80 -0.69 14.86
C SER A 121 -14.02 -0.69 13.93
N VAL A 122 -13.87 -1.13 12.66
CA VAL A 122 -15.00 -1.31 11.74
C VAL A 122 -15.99 -2.39 12.24
N LEU A 123 -15.48 -3.46 12.85
CA LEU A 123 -16.32 -4.51 13.45
C LEU A 123 -16.87 -4.08 14.81
N GLU A 124 -16.03 -3.46 15.63
CA GLU A 124 -16.40 -3.04 16.98
C GLU A 124 -17.53 -2.00 16.98
N HIS A 125 -17.56 -1.11 15.97
CA HIS A 125 -18.56 -0.05 15.84
C HIS A 125 -19.54 -0.28 14.68
N GLN A 126 -19.68 -1.53 14.19
CA GLN A 126 -20.39 -1.80 12.92
C GLN A 126 -21.84 -1.32 12.92
N GLU A 127 -22.58 -1.42 14.02
CA GLU A 127 -23.98 -1.00 14.09
C GLU A 127 -24.11 0.53 14.00
N ALA A 128 -23.25 1.27 14.72
CA ALA A 128 -23.20 2.73 14.63
C ALA A 128 -22.79 3.19 13.22
N ILE A 129 -21.83 2.48 12.60
CA ILE A 129 -21.40 2.78 11.23
C ILE A 129 -22.54 2.54 10.24
N LYS A 130 -23.29 1.45 10.37
CA LYS A 130 -24.46 1.16 9.50
C LYS A 130 -25.52 2.23 9.65
N GLU A 131 -25.84 2.64 10.87
CA GLU A 131 -26.80 3.69 11.15
C GLU A 131 -26.34 5.03 10.56
N TYR A 132 -25.08 5.41 10.74
CA TYR A 132 -24.49 6.59 10.13
C TYR A 132 -24.60 6.56 8.60
N ILE A 133 -24.27 5.42 7.97
CA ILE A 133 -24.39 5.24 6.52
C ILE A 133 -25.84 5.35 6.09
N HIS A 134 -26.78 4.73 6.80
CA HIS A 134 -28.21 4.79 6.51
C HIS A 134 -28.76 6.22 6.57
N ASN A 135 -28.32 7.01 7.55
CA ASN A 135 -28.70 8.41 7.70
C ASN A 135 -28.05 9.35 6.64
N ASN A 136 -27.12 8.82 5.82
CA ASN A 136 -26.40 9.56 4.80
C ASN A 136 -26.39 8.82 3.44
N PRO A 137 -27.56 8.62 2.80
CA PRO A 137 -27.70 7.76 1.62
C PRO A 137 -26.90 8.24 0.39
N ASP A 138 -26.68 9.56 0.27
CA ASP A 138 -25.95 10.15 -0.86
C ASP A 138 -24.43 10.17 -0.65
N MET A 139 -23.95 9.72 0.51
CA MET A 139 -22.52 9.67 0.83
C MET A 139 -21.86 8.43 0.17
N PRO A 140 -20.90 8.61 -0.77
CA PRO A 140 -20.16 7.48 -1.34
C PRO A 140 -19.28 6.79 -0.29
N LEU A 141 -19.17 5.47 -0.41
CA LEU A 141 -18.31 4.61 0.38
C LEU A 141 -17.09 4.20 -0.45
N LEU A 142 -15.89 4.51 0.03
CA LEU A 142 -14.63 4.20 -0.62
C LEU A 142 -13.91 3.09 0.15
N PHE A 143 -13.93 1.86 -0.35
CA PHE A 143 -13.27 0.72 0.29
C PHE A 143 -11.81 0.66 -0.14
N VAL A 144 -10.88 0.91 0.77
CA VAL A 144 -9.45 0.70 0.54
C VAL A 144 -9.06 -0.77 0.64
N THR A 145 -9.90 -1.57 1.25
CA THR A 145 -9.79 -3.01 1.29
C THR A 145 -11.18 -3.64 1.33
N ALA A 146 -11.35 -4.75 0.66
CA ALA A 146 -12.60 -5.50 0.67
C ALA A 146 -12.81 -6.35 1.95
N ARG A 147 -11.92 -6.23 2.96
CA ARG A 147 -11.95 -7.07 4.17
C ARG A 147 -13.30 -7.04 4.88
N HIS A 148 -13.91 -5.87 4.98
CA HIS A 148 -15.19 -5.66 5.67
C HIS A 148 -16.33 -5.30 4.71
N ALA A 149 -16.12 -5.40 3.40
CA ALA A 149 -17.07 -4.93 2.40
C ALA A 149 -18.42 -5.65 2.46
N ALA A 150 -18.43 -6.93 2.78
CA ALA A 150 -19.65 -7.73 2.92
C ALA A 150 -20.63 -7.16 3.97
N LEU A 151 -20.13 -6.49 5.02
CA LEU A 151 -20.98 -5.89 6.07
C LEU A 151 -21.88 -4.77 5.55
N TYR A 152 -21.48 -4.14 4.44
CA TYR A 152 -22.13 -2.96 3.85
C TYR A 152 -22.68 -3.25 2.45
N ASN A 153 -22.82 -4.53 2.07
CA ASN A 153 -23.27 -4.89 0.74
C ASN A 153 -24.71 -4.43 0.45
N GLU A 154 -25.56 -4.47 1.46
CA GLU A 154 -26.98 -4.14 1.34
C GLU A 154 -27.30 -2.65 1.43
N VAL A 155 -26.33 -1.78 1.82
CA VAL A 155 -26.61 -0.33 1.88
C VAL A 155 -26.75 0.24 0.44
N VAL A 156 -27.61 1.23 0.31
CA VAL A 156 -27.96 1.83 -1.01
C VAL A 156 -26.89 2.76 -1.55
N ASN A 157 -25.98 3.22 -0.69
CA ASN A 157 -24.92 4.16 -1.02
C ASN A 157 -24.07 3.69 -2.20
N LYS A 158 -23.59 4.64 -2.99
CA LYS A 158 -22.61 4.34 -4.05
C LYS A 158 -21.32 3.80 -3.44
N LYS A 159 -20.83 2.69 -3.96
CA LYS A 159 -19.65 1.98 -3.45
C LYS A 159 -18.54 1.99 -4.48
N TYR A 160 -17.35 2.36 -4.04
CA TYR A 160 -16.12 2.29 -4.82
C TYR A 160 -15.12 1.37 -4.13
N TYR A 161 -14.60 0.41 -4.86
CA TYR A 161 -13.58 -0.53 -4.39
C TYR A 161 -12.24 -0.18 -5.01
N CYS A 162 -11.32 0.33 -4.21
CA CYS A 162 -9.97 0.69 -4.66
C CYS A 162 -9.16 -0.59 -4.89
N LEU A 163 -8.82 -0.87 -6.12
CA LEU A 163 -8.08 -2.07 -6.49
C LEU A 163 -6.61 -1.72 -6.76
N VAL A 164 -5.76 -2.24 -5.91
CA VAL A 164 -4.32 -2.26 -6.09
C VAL A 164 -3.83 -3.65 -5.74
N GLY A 165 -3.05 -4.22 -6.61
CA GLY A 165 -2.42 -5.49 -6.34
C GLY A 165 -3.40 -6.65 -6.08
N ASN A 166 -3.41 -7.23 -4.84
CA ASN A 166 -4.24 -8.39 -4.47
C ASN A 166 -5.66 -8.06 -4.05
N GLU A 167 -6.08 -6.79 -4.07
CA GLU A 167 -7.41 -6.43 -3.59
C GLU A 167 -8.53 -7.04 -4.43
N ALA A 168 -8.31 -7.24 -5.74
CA ALA A 168 -9.25 -7.97 -6.60
C ALA A 168 -9.54 -9.38 -6.08
N LYS A 169 -8.50 -10.11 -5.68
CA LYS A 169 -8.64 -11.45 -5.10
C LYS A 169 -9.40 -11.39 -3.77
N ARG A 170 -9.07 -10.42 -2.91
CA ARG A 170 -9.76 -10.22 -1.63
C ARG A 170 -11.23 -9.82 -1.84
N LEU A 171 -11.52 -8.96 -2.82
CA LEU A 171 -12.87 -8.59 -3.20
C LEU A 171 -13.67 -9.83 -3.60
N SER A 172 -13.13 -10.68 -4.48
CA SER A 172 -13.78 -11.91 -4.93
C SER A 172 -13.97 -12.96 -3.82
N GLN A 173 -13.15 -12.91 -2.77
CA GLN A 173 -13.30 -13.78 -1.59
C GLN A 173 -14.42 -13.33 -0.64
N ASN A 174 -14.70 -12.02 -0.58
CA ASN A 174 -15.66 -11.44 0.37
C ASN A 174 -17.01 -11.10 -0.25
N ILE A 175 -17.07 -10.88 -1.57
CA ILE A 175 -18.30 -10.57 -2.29
C ILE A 175 -18.37 -11.46 -3.53
N SER A 176 -19.46 -12.21 -3.66
CA SER A 176 -19.70 -13.01 -4.87
C SER A 176 -19.99 -12.10 -6.07
N GLY A 177 -19.68 -12.57 -7.28
CA GLY A 177 -19.94 -11.79 -8.49
C GLY A 177 -21.43 -11.48 -8.70
N THR A 178 -22.33 -12.33 -8.22
CA THR A 178 -23.79 -12.11 -8.27
C THR A 178 -24.26 -11.04 -7.32
N ASP A 179 -23.54 -10.85 -6.20
CA ASP A 179 -23.91 -9.91 -5.13
C ASP A 179 -23.13 -8.60 -5.24
N PHE A 180 -22.21 -8.50 -6.21
CA PHE A 180 -21.39 -7.30 -6.38
C PHE A 180 -22.25 -6.10 -6.77
N LYS A 181 -22.20 -5.07 -5.92
CA LYS A 181 -22.87 -3.79 -6.14
C LYS A 181 -21.85 -2.67 -5.93
N GLY A 182 -21.42 -2.02 -6.99
CA GLY A 182 -20.47 -0.92 -6.93
C GLY A 182 -19.58 -0.82 -8.15
N GLU A 183 -18.56 0.00 -8.03
CA GLU A 183 -17.58 0.25 -9.08
C GLU A 183 -16.18 -0.03 -8.55
N CYS A 184 -15.29 -0.56 -9.38
CA CYS A 184 -13.88 -0.69 -9.04
C CYS A 184 -13.13 0.55 -9.51
N LEU A 185 -12.20 1.03 -8.69
CA LEU A 185 -11.32 2.15 -9.03
C LEU A 185 -9.88 1.70 -9.06
N LEU A 186 -9.20 2.04 -10.13
CA LEU A 186 -7.81 1.72 -10.36
C LEU A 186 -6.94 2.97 -10.26
N SER A 187 -5.68 2.77 -9.89
CA SER A 187 -4.65 3.80 -10.05
C SER A 187 -4.50 4.19 -11.52
N PRO A 188 -3.89 5.35 -11.82
CA PRO A 188 -3.71 5.84 -13.20
C PRO A 188 -2.93 4.85 -14.08
N TYR A 189 -3.30 4.79 -15.35
CA TYR A 189 -2.51 4.08 -16.36
C TYR A 189 -1.24 4.90 -16.73
N PRO A 190 -0.10 4.25 -17.02
CA PRO A 190 0.15 2.81 -16.98
C PRO A 190 0.42 2.32 -15.55
N ARG A 191 -0.18 1.19 -15.19
CA ARG A 191 -0.03 0.56 -13.88
C ARG A 191 1.12 -0.44 -13.91
N THR A 192 2.32 0.02 -13.61
CA THR A 192 3.54 -0.82 -13.65
C THR A 192 3.51 -1.96 -12.63
N MET A 193 2.72 -1.82 -11.57
CA MET A 193 2.60 -2.83 -10.52
C MET A 193 1.65 -3.99 -10.86
N GLY A 194 0.92 -3.90 -11.96
CA GLY A 194 -0.11 -4.85 -12.36
C GLY A 194 -1.30 -4.85 -11.40
N THR A 195 -2.48 -4.74 -11.94
CA THR A 195 -3.73 -4.78 -11.16
C THR A 195 -4.67 -5.77 -11.81
N GLU A 196 -5.13 -6.73 -11.03
CA GLU A 196 -6.17 -7.65 -11.47
C GLU A 196 -7.53 -6.99 -11.25
N VAL A 197 -8.46 -7.19 -12.19
CA VAL A 197 -9.86 -6.80 -12.06
C VAL A 197 -10.70 -8.06 -12.11
N PRO A 198 -11.63 -8.29 -11.18
CA PRO A 198 -12.53 -9.43 -11.27
C PRO A 198 -13.37 -9.35 -12.53
N VAL A 199 -13.55 -10.46 -13.23
CA VAL A 199 -14.29 -10.52 -14.51
C VAL A 199 -15.69 -9.92 -14.39
N TYR A 200 -16.38 -10.18 -13.27
CA TYR A 200 -17.72 -9.63 -13.02
C TYR A 200 -17.74 -8.11 -12.85
N ALA A 201 -16.59 -7.50 -12.50
CA ALA A 201 -16.47 -6.06 -12.26
C ALA A 201 -15.87 -5.29 -13.45
N GLU A 202 -15.39 -5.95 -14.51
CA GLU A 202 -14.73 -5.28 -15.64
C GLU A 202 -15.55 -4.15 -16.23
N LYS A 203 -16.86 -4.34 -16.40
CA LYS A 203 -17.77 -3.33 -16.95
C LYS A 203 -18.07 -2.17 -15.99
N CYS A 204 -17.81 -2.36 -14.71
CA CYS A 204 -18.02 -1.39 -13.63
C CYS A 204 -16.68 -0.89 -13.07
N THR A 205 -15.62 -0.94 -13.89
CA THR A 205 -14.30 -0.50 -13.51
C THR A 205 -13.94 0.81 -14.19
N GLN A 206 -13.38 1.72 -13.42
CA GLN A 206 -12.87 3.01 -13.87
C GLN A 206 -11.44 3.20 -13.38
N GLU A 207 -10.71 4.14 -13.95
CA GLU A 207 -9.35 4.49 -13.52
C GLU A 207 -9.27 5.97 -13.17
N LEU A 208 -8.34 6.31 -12.29
CA LEU A 208 -8.01 7.71 -12.02
C LEU A 208 -7.13 8.26 -13.14
N SER A 209 -7.25 9.55 -13.42
CA SER A 209 -6.39 10.23 -14.40
C SER A 209 -4.97 10.44 -13.87
N GLN A 210 -4.84 10.67 -12.56
CA GLN A 210 -3.57 10.93 -11.88
C GLN A 210 -3.72 10.73 -10.37
N ILE A 211 -2.60 10.61 -9.67
CA ILE A 211 -2.50 10.87 -8.23
C ILE A 211 -1.78 12.19 -8.07
N SER A 212 -2.48 13.25 -7.62
CA SER A 212 -1.99 14.64 -7.70
C SER A 212 -1.41 15.16 -6.38
N PHE A 213 -1.69 14.51 -5.26
CA PHE A 213 -1.32 15.01 -3.93
C PHE A 213 -0.04 14.40 -3.36
N THR A 214 0.53 13.40 -4.01
CA THR A 214 1.75 12.73 -3.56
C THR A 214 2.55 12.18 -4.74
N ASN A 215 3.86 12.05 -4.55
CA ASN A 215 4.77 11.35 -5.45
C ASN A 215 5.28 10.02 -4.86
N THR A 216 4.81 9.67 -3.66
CA THR A 216 5.18 8.43 -2.96
C THR A 216 3.94 7.59 -2.74
N TYR A 217 4.08 6.25 -2.66
CA TYR A 217 2.98 5.30 -2.45
C TYR A 217 1.78 5.49 -3.39
N MET A 218 2.05 5.91 -4.65
CA MET A 218 1.01 6.24 -5.64
C MET A 218 0.10 5.05 -6.00
N ASP A 219 0.56 3.84 -5.78
CA ASP A 219 -0.17 2.59 -5.97
C ASP A 219 -0.71 1.99 -4.66
N SER A 220 -0.88 2.80 -3.64
CA SER A 220 -1.60 2.43 -2.41
C SER A 220 -3.11 2.54 -2.62
N CYS A 221 -3.88 1.60 -2.06
CA CYS A 221 -5.33 1.72 -2.02
C CYS A 221 -5.80 2.98 -1.26
N THR A 222 -5.06 3.38 -0.22
CA THR A 222 -5.31 4.64 0.50
C THR A 222 -5.09 5.85 -0.43
N ALA A 223 -4.02 5.83 -1.26
CA ALA A 223 -3.78 6.91 -2.23
C ALA A 223 -4.89 7.00 -3.27
N VAL A 224 -5.35 5.85 -3.80
CA VAL A 224 -6.49 5.79 -4.74
C VAL A 224 -7.76 6.35 -4.09
N ALA A 225 -8.08 5.98 -2.85
CA ALA A 225 -9.26 6.48 -2.15
C ALA A 225 -9.20 7.98 -1.89
N LEU A 226 -8.06 8.49 -1.44
CA LEU A 226 -7.87 9.92 -1.21
C LEU A 226 -7.93 10.74 -2.50
N GLN A 227 -7.33 10.25 -3.60
CA GLN A 227 -7.47 10.89 -4.90
C GLN A 227 -8.93 10.84 -5.39
N THR A 228 -9.63 9.75 -5.15
CA THR A 228 -11.07 9.66 -5.48
C THR A 228 -11.87 10.72 -4.73
N ALA A 229 -11.56 10.98 -3.46
CA ALA A 229 -12.21 12.06 -2.70
C ALA A 229 -11.90 13.45 -3.30
N ILE A 230 -10.74 13.65 -3.94
CA ILE A 230 -10.42 14.88 -4.69
C ILE A 230 -11.26 14.95 -5.96
N GLU A 231 -11.34 13.87 -6.76
CA GLU A 231 -12.13 13.83 -8.00
C GLU A 231 -13.63 14.04 -7.75
N LEU A 232 -14.13 13.50 -6.64
CA LEU A 232 -15.49 13.74 -6.15
C LEU A 232 -15.68 15.14 -5.57
N GLN A 233 -14.64 15.95 -5.49
CA GLN A 233 -14.65 17.28 -4.88
C GLN A 233 -15.31 17.31 -3.50
N ALA A 234 -15.15 16.24 -2.71
CA ALA A 234 -15.77 16.08 -1.41
C ALA A 234 -15.36 17.22 -0.46
N ASP A 235 -16.34 17.84 0.17
CA ASP A 235 -16.07 18.91 1.14
C ASP A 235 -15.59 18.35 2.48
N LYS A 236 -16.16 17.19 2.92
CA LYS A 236 -15.82 16.49 4.16
C LYS A 236 -15.33 15.07 3.84
N ILE A 237 -14.25 14.67 4.46
CA ILE A 237 -13.64 13.35 4.25
C ILE A 237 -13.56 12.65 5.59
N TYR A 238 -14.37 11.62 5.74
CA TYR A 238 -14.43 10.78 6.91
C TYR A 238 -13.73 9.46 6.67
N LEU A 239 -13.06 8.95 7.71
CA LEU A 239 -12.37 7.67 7.69
C LEU A 239 -12.86 6.79 8.83
N ILE A 240 -12.89 5.48 8.59
CA ILE A 240 -13.10 4.45 9.62
C ILE A 240 -12.13 3.30 9.38
N GLY A 241 -11.74 2.58 10.44
CA GLY A 241 -10.87 1.42 10.31
C GLY A 241 -9.41 1.75 9.99
N TYR A 242 -8.96 2.94 10.35
CA TYR A 242 -7.56 3.34 10.36
C TYR A 242 -7.04 3.39 11.80
N ASP A 243 -7.13 2.25 12.49
CA ASP A 243 -6.84 2.13 13.92
C ASP A 243 -5.37 2.43 14.23
N GLY A 244 -4.49 2.07 13.30
CA GLY A 244 -3.05 2.00 13.55
C GLY A 244 -2.65 0.68 14.24
N TYR A 245 -1.37 0.52 14.49
CA TYR A 245 -0.83 -0.68 15.12
C TYR A 245 -0.30 -0.37 16.50
N GLN A 246 -0.62 -1.25 17.47
CA GLN A 246 -0.16 -1.18 18.84
C GLN A 246 0.65 -2.44 19.19
N GLY A 247 1.76 -2.28 19.91
CA GLY A 247 2.56 -3.37 20.41
C GLY A 247 3.92 -2.87 20.92
N GLN A 248 4.58 -3.67 21.76
CA GLN A 248 5.95 -3.36 22.22
C GLN A 248 6.94 -3.41 21.05
N VAL A 249 6.69 -4.29 20.07
CA VAL A 249 7.48 -4.40 18.85
C VAL A 249 6.50 -4.56 17.69
N LEU A 250 6.52 -3.63 16.75
CA LEU A 250 5.78 -3.75 15.50
C LEU A 250 6.58 -4.61 14.53
N SER A 251 5.89 -5.41 13.74
CA SER A 251 6.50 -6.08 12.60
C SER A 251 6.92 -5.05 11.53
N GLU A 252 7.90 -5.38 10.71
CA GLU A 252 8.35 -4.53 9.61
C GLU A 252 7.20 -4.11 8.70
N LYS A 253 6.30 -5.03 8.39
CA LYS A 253 5.10 -4.76 7.60
C LYS A 253 4.16 -3.75 8.27
N GLU A 254 3.95 -3.83 9.58
CA GLU A 254 3.11 -2.89 10.32
C GLU A 254 3.75 -1.50 10.37
N MET A 255 5.07 -1.43 10.51
CA MET A 255 5.82 -0.18 10.43
C MET A 255 5.70 0.46 9.04
N ASP A 256 5.85 -0.33 7.97
CA ASP A 256 5.73 0.15 6.60
C ASP A 256 4.34 0.69 6.30
N LEU A 257 3.28 -0.05 6.68
CA LEU A 257 1.90 0.40 6.51
C LEU A 257 1.59 1.65 7.34
N THR A 258 2.15 1.75 8.54
CA THR A 258 2.02 2.94 9.37
C THR A 258 2.66 4.15 8.69
N ASN A 259 3.89 4.00 8.19
CA ASN A 259 4.61 5.07 7.51
C ASN A 259 3.94 5.48 6.19
N GLU A 260 3.42 4.51 5.44
CA GLU A 260 2.66 4.74 4.22
C GLU A 260 1.44 5.63 4.51
N ASN A 261 0.56 5.21 5.42
CA ASN A 261 -0.64 5.96 5.75
C ASN A 261 -0.32 7.37 6.30
N ARG A 262 0.66 7.50 7.21
CA ARG A 262 1.09 8.80 7.75
C ARG A 262 1.55 9.74 6.64
N THR A 263 2.39 9.24 5.74
CA THR A 263 2.91 10.01 4.60
C THR A 263 1.78 10.48 3.70
N LEU A 264 0.82 9.59 3.40
CA LEU A 264 -0.32 9.92 2.55
C LEU A 264 -1.26 10.94 3.19
N PHE A 265 -1.57 10.80 4.48
CA PHE A 265 -2.41 11.75 5.20
C PHE A 265 -1.79 13.14 5.27
N LEU A 266 -0.49 13.23 5.61
CA LEU A 266 0.25 14.49 5.62
C LEU A 266 0.29 15.15 4.24
N SER A 267 0.63 14.37 3.21
CA SER A 267 0.71 14.89 1.84
C SER A 267 -0.65 15.40 1.37
N PHE A 268 -1.71 14.65 1.65
CA PHE A 268 -3.08 15.04 1.29
C PHE A 268 -3.50 16.36 1.96
N THR A 269 -3.33 16.45 3.27
CA THR A 269 -3.69 17.66 4.04
C THR A 269 -2.88 18.87 3.58
N ASN A 270 -1.57 18.70 3.36
CA ASN A 270 -0.69 19.78 2.91
C ASN A 270 -1.07 20.32 1.53
N VAL A 271 -1.43 19.45 0.60
CA VAL A 271 -1.75 19.84 -0.78
C VAL A 271 -3.16 20.39 -0.90
N THR A 272 -4.14 19.76 -0.23
CA THR A 272 -5.55 20.11 -0.40
C THR A 272 -6.06 21.12 0.63
N GLY A 273 -5.38 21.27 1.75
CA GLY A 273 -5.86 22.02 2.91
C GLY A 273 -7.07 21.40 3.63
N LYS A 274 -7.50 20.19 3.20
CA LYS A 274 -8.66 19.52 3.78
C LYS A 274 -8.27 18.69 4.98
N ILE A 275 -9.13 18.65 5.98
CA ILE A 275 -8.97 17.84 7.20
C ILE A 275 -9.49 16.43 6.92
N LEU A 276 -8.72 15.44 7.32
CA LEU A 276 -9.13 14.04 7.33
C LEU A 276 -9.63 13.70 8.75
N THR A 277 -10.90 13.30 8.87
CA THR A 277 -11.51 13.00 10.18
C THR A 277 -11.80 11.51 10.31
N SER A 278 -11.15 10.85 11.28
CA SER A 278 -11.49 9.48 11.66
C SER A 278 -12.68 9.47 12.60
N LEU A 279 -13.73 8.71 12.25
CA LEU A 279 -14.92 8.52 13.08
C LEU A 279 -14.80 7.29 14.02
N THR A 280 -13.70 6.56 13.94
CA THR A 280 -13.35 5.47 14.85
C THR A 280 -12.00 5.76 15.51
N PRO A 281 -11.67 5.11 16.63
CA PRO A 281 -10.38 5.30 17.28
C PRO A 281 -9.21 5.13 16.31
N SER A 282 -8.21 6.00 16.40
CA SER A 282 -7.03 5.97 15.54
C SER A 282 -5.79 6.42 16.29
N LEU A 283 -4.65 5.78 15.99
CA LEU A 283 -3.34 6.16 16.49
C LEU A 283 -2.59 7.11 15.54
N TYR A 284 -3.16 7.39 14.38
CA TYR A 284 -2.59 8.34 13.43
C TYR A 284 -2.83 9.77 13.92
N LYS A 285 -1.76 10.46 14.33
CA LYS A 285 -1.81 11.85 14.82
C LYS A 285 -2.13 12.85 13.71
N GLU A 286 -2.01 12.42 12.48
CA GLU A 286 -2.30 13.17 11.26
C GLU A 286 -3.79 13.29 10.98
N LEU A 287 -4.62 12.52 11.68
CA LEU A 287 -6.07 12.53 11.58
C LEU A 287 -6.69 13.34 12.72
N ASN A 288 -7.73 14.08 12.41
CA ASN A 288 -8.67 14.54 13.43
C ASN A 288 -9.52 13.32 13.87
N VAL A 289 -9.61 13.05 15.17
CA VAL A 289 -10.36 11.88 15.66
C VAL A 289 -11.61 12.36 16.38
N GLU A 290 -12.74 11.89 15.88
CA GLU A 290 -14.07 12.15 16.44
C GLU A 290 -14.80 10.82 16.66
N SER A 291 -15.83 10.84 17.48
CA SER A 291 -16.62 9.62 17.72
C SER A 291 -17.79 9.55 16.75
N ILE A 292 -17.96 8.42 16.07
CA ILE A 292 -19.11 8.19 15.17
C ILE A 292 -20.45 8.38 15.89
N TYR A 293 -20.51 8.12 17.19
CA TYR A 293 -21.72 8.30 18.02
C TYR A 293 -22.19 9.74 18.14
N GLN A 294 -21.35 10.72 17.75
CA GLN A 294 -21.76 12.15 17.69
C GLN A 294 -22.55 12.49 16.42
N TYR A 295 -22.61 11.57 15.48
CA TYR A 295 -23.20 11.75 14.15
C TYR A 295 -24.47 10.92 13.92
N LEU A 296 -24.90 10.17 14.94
CA LEU A 296 -26.14 9.41 14.95
C LEU A 296 -27.31 10.30 15.48
#